data_b90969a52c1747264cfc121e022158e5
#
_entry.id   b90969a52c1747264cfc121e022158e5
#
_cell.length_a   1.000
_cell.length_b   1.000
_cell.length_c   1.000
_cell.angle_alpha   90.00
_cell.angle_beta   90.00
_cell.angle_gamma   90.00
#
_symmetry.space_group_name_H-M   'P 1'
#
loop_
_entity.id
_entity.type
_entity.pdbx_description
1 polymer ?
#
loop_
_entity_poly.entity_id
_entity_poly.type
_entity_poly.pdbx_seq_one_letter_code
_entity_poly.pdbx_strand_id
1 'polypeptide(L)'
;MRAAGWRTESDPLHPKVVLHSPDYSHQLTLAPKPGRPQQTWWRIRGPHGPAYWSAEFSGATPVEIVAGLTDALVQPPPGPLRSPFDLLTSHGWRHHREADGSESAASPDEGVSMEWQVSPIAGTLGWAIEAVDGGFLWRASLDDNTPSHLVTSFARALANPDPVLRGRFEIPYGRPLKQEQEEPLGPKATAAHAARLAQARRHRPKAVLGTSPPGAPALPRTASPARSAR
;
A
#
# COMPACT_ATOMS: atom_id res chain seq x y z
N MET A 1 6.96 -7.81 1.69
CA MET A 1 6.47 -7.82 3.08
C MET A 1 7.00 -9.04 3.88
N ARG A 2 6.54 -10.30 3.68
CA ARG A 2 7.01 -11.46 4.47
C ARG A 2 8.53 -11.64 4.44
N ALA A 3 9.17 -11.51 3.27
CA ALA A 3 10.63 -11.59 3.14
C ALA A 3 11.38 -10.53 3.97
N ALA A 4 10.74 -9.39 4.26
CA ALA A 4 11.24 -8.33 5.13
C ALA A 4 10.88 -8.52 6.62
N GLY A 5 10.33 -9.69 7.00
CA GLY A 5 10.03 -10.02 8.39
C GLY A 5 8.64 -9.61 8.87
N TRP A 6 7.77 -9.13 7.99
CA TRP A 6 6.37 -8.86 8.36
C TRP A 6 5.64 -10.14 8.76
N ARG A 7 4.87 -10.04 9.83
CA ARG A 7 4.11 -11.15 10.40
C ARG A 7 2.70 -11.17 9.81
N THR A 8 2.20 -12.37 9.54
CA THR A 8 0.82 -12.56 9.06
C THR A 8 -0.05 -12.95 10.24
N GLU A 9 -1.13 -12.23 10.39
CA GLU A 9 -2.25 -12.58 11.25
C GLU A 9 -3.48 -12.74 10.34
N SER A 10 -3.92 -13.97 10.15
CA SER A 10 -5.02 -14.30 9.23
C SER A 10 -5.85 -15.40 9.84
N ASP A 11 -7.15 -15.21 9.87
CA ASP A 11 -8.10 -16.25 10.24
C ASP A 11 -8.38 -17.09 8.98
N PRO A 12 -8.14 -18.42 9.01
CA PRO A 12 -8.44 -19.30 7.88
C PRO A 12 -9.92 -19.31 7.46
N LEU A 13 -10.83 -18.92 8.37
CA LEU A 13 -12.27 -18.88 8.12
C LEU A 13 -12.73 -17.54 7.51
N HIS A 14 -11.84 -16.55 7.44
CA HIS A 14 -12.17 -15.24 6.88
C HIS A 14 -11.21 -14.89 5.74
N PRO A 15 -11.69 -14.32 4.63
CA PRO A 15 -10.85 -13.95 3.50
C PRO A 15 -9.95 -12.73 3.78
N LYS A 16 -9.91 -12.27 5.04
CA LYS A 16 -9.12 -11.12 5.46
C LYS A 16 -7.68 -11.55 5.79
N VAL A 17 -6.71 -10.86 5.19
CA VAL A 17 -5.29 -11.01 5.51
C VAL A 17 -4.80 -9.74 6.20
N VAL A 18 -4.14 -9.89 7.35
CA VAL A 18 -3.50 -8.80 8.08
C VAL A 18 -2.01 -9.07 8.16
N LEU A 19 -1.21 -8.09 7.81
CA LEU A 19 0.25 -8.11 7.96
C LEU A 19 0.66 -7.00 8.91
N HIS A 20 1.54 -7.32 9.86
CA HIS A 20 2.15 -6.36 10.77
C HIS A 20 3.65 -6.23 10.47
N SER A 21 4.17 -5.02 10.53
CA SER A 21 5.61 -4.78 10.49
C SER A 21 6.32 -5.49 11.66
N PRO A 22 7.64 -5.74 11.57
CA PRO A 22 8.38 -6.42 12.64
C PRO A 22 8.27 -5.77 14.01
N ASP A 23 8.10 -4.44 14.04
CA ASP A 23 7.94 -3.59 15.23
C ASP A 23 6.47 -3.31 15.58
N TYR A 24 5.51 -3.89 14.83
CA TYR A 24 4.07 -3.67 14.96
C TYR A 24 3.61 -2.22 14.75
N SER A 25 4.46 -1.32 14.29
CA SER A 25 4.10 0.08 14.04
C SER A 25 3.20 0.24 12.81
N HIS A 26 3.39 -0.58 11.78
CA HIS A 26 2.60 -0.54 10.55
C HIS A 26 1.74 -1.78 10.37
N GLN A 27 0.57 -1.57 9.79
CA GLN A 27 -0.37 -2.64 9.46
C GLN A 27 -0.82 -2.52 8.00
N LEU A 28 -0.81 -3.64 7.30
CA LEU A 28 -1.47 -3.79 6.00
C LEU A 28 -2.63 -4.78 6.15
N THR A 29 -3.79 -4.39 5.69
CA THR A 29 -4.99 -5.23 5.66
C THR A 29 -5.44 -5.41 4.21
N LEU A 30 -5.66 -6.65 3.81
CA LEU A 30 -6.40 -7.01 2.59
C LEU A 30 -7.70 -7.69 3.03
N ALA A 31 -8.82 -7.08 2.69
CA ALA A 31 -10.17 -7.60 2.99
C ALA A 31 -11.00 -7.64 1.69
N PRO A 32 -10.86 -8.70 0.87
CA PRO A 32 -11.59 -8.83 -0.38
C PRO A 32 -13.10 -8.81 -0.16
N LYS A 33 -13.81 -8.12 -1.04
CA LYS A 33 -15.27 -8.07 -1.08
C LYS A 33 -15.74 -8.56 -2.45
N PRO A 34 -15.96 -9.87 -2.61
CA PRO A 34 -16.36 -10.46 -3.88
C PRO A 34 -17.55 -9.71 -4.52
N GLY A 35 -17.49 -9.48 -5.83
CA GLY A 35 -18.50 -8.73 -6.57
C GLY A 35 -18.52 -7.21 -6.34
N ARG A 36 -17.59 -6.67 -5.53
CA ARG A 36 -17.49 -5.22 -5.24
C ARG A 36 -16.06 -4.71 -5.36
N PRO A 37 -15.41 -4.83 -6.52
CA PRO A 37 -14.00 -4.45 -6.69
C PRO A 37 -13.76 -2.94 -6.54
N GLN A 38 -14.80 -2.10 -6.66
CA GLN A 38 -14.72 -0.65 -6.45
C GLN A 38 -14.65 -0.25 -4.98
N GLN A 39 -15.01 -1.15 -4.05
CA GLN A 39 -14.88 -0.88 -2.62
C GLN A 39 -13.42 -1.04 -2.16
N THR A 40 -13.09 -0.44 -1.02
CA THR A 40 -11.78 -0.59 -0.38
C THR A 40 -11.54 -2.06 0.02
N TRP A 41 -10.49 -2.65 -0.56
CA TRP A 41 -9.98 -3.97 -0.21
C TRP A 41 -8.67 -3.88 0.56
N TRP A 42 -7.83 -2.88 0.22
CA TRP A 42 -6.53 -2.68 0.82
C TRP A 42 -6.55 -1.47 1.73
N ARG A 43 -6.01 -1.63 2.93
CA ARG A 43 -5.75 -0.53 3.85
C ARG A 43 -4.36 -0.69 4.44
N ILE A 44 -3.60 0.39 4.41
CA ILE A 44 -2.27 0.46 5.01
C ILE A 44 -2.32 1.61 6.00
N ARG A 45 -1.74 1.43 7.18
CA ARG A 45 -1.67 2.47 8.19
C ARG A 45 -0.40 2.36 9.00
N GLY A 46 0.04 3.48 9.54
CA GLY A 46 1.21 3.55 10.40
C GLY A 46 1.33 4.90 11.10
N PRO A 47 2.30 5.05 12.01
CA PRO A 47 2.56 6.30 12.68
C PRO A 47 3.32 7.27 11.76
N HIS A 48 3.11 8.57 11.98
CA HIS A 48 3.91 9.65 11.43
C HIS A 48 4.02 10.78 12.46
N GLY A 49 5.14 10.83 13.18
CA GLY A 49 5.28 11.73 14.33
C GLY A 49 4.23 11.41 15.40
N PRO A 50 3.48 12.42 15.88
CA PRO A 50 2.40 12.22 16.86
C PRO A 50 1.09 11.74 16.23
N ALA A 51 0.98 11.75 14.89
CA ALA A 51 -0.22 11.38 14.14
C ALA A 51 -0.13 9.95 13.59
N TYR A 52 -1.25 9.49 13.04
CA TYR A 52 -1.32 8.29 12.22
C TYR A 52 -1.68 8.69 10.80
N TRP A 53 -1.24 7.90 9.85
CA TRP A 53 -1.61 8.00 8.45
C TRP A 53 -2.29 6.72 7.98
N SER A 54 -3.08 6.84 6.93
CA SER A 54 -3.69 5.72 6.24
C SER A 54 -3.70 5.91 4.73
N ALA A 55 -3.61 4.78 4.03
CA ALA A 55 -3.82 4.69 2.60
C ALA A 55 -4.81 3.57 2.29
N GLU A 56 -5.78 3.85 1.43
CA GLU A 56 -6.81 2.91 1.04
C GLU A 56 -6.81 2.72 -0.47
N PHE A 57 -7.04 1.46 -0.91
CA PHE A 57 -7.11 1.13 -2.33
C PHE A 57 -8.31 0.23 -2.58
N SER A 58 -9.01 0.47 -3.68
CA SER A 58 -10.08 -0.40 -4.14
C SER A 58 -9.55 -1.77 -4.57
N GLY A 59 -10.42 -2.76 -4.65
CA GLY A 59 -10.03 -4.11 -5.05
C GLY A 59 -9.54 -4.24 -6.49
N ALA A 60 -9.98 -3.32 -7.36
CA ALA A 60 -9.55 -3.26 -8.74
C ALA A 60 -8.22 -2.50 -8.96
N THR A 61 -7.66 -1.88 -7.91
CA THR A 61 -6.35 -1.21 -8.01
C THR A 61 -5.27 -2.22 -8.37
N PRO A 62 -4.46 -1.97 -9.42
CA PRO A 62 -3.36 -2.84 -9.79
C PRO A 62 -2.41 -3.08 -8.62
N VAL A 63 -2.09 -4.34 -8.36
CA VAL A 63 -1.25 -4.72 -7.20
C VAL A 63 0.16 -4.12 -7.28
N GLU A 64 0.65 -3.82 -8.47
CA GLU A 64 1.94 -3.18 -8.72
C GLU A 64 1.97 -1.75 -8.15
N ILE A 65 0.86 -1.03 -8.25
CA ILE A 65 0.70 0.32 -7.70
C ILE A 65 0.70 0.25 -6.16
N VAL A 66 -0.08 -0.69 -5.59
CA VAL A 66 -0.06 -0.94 -4.14
C VAL A 66 1.33 -1.37 -3.69
N ALA A 67 2.04 -2.17 -4.50
CA ALA A 67 3.40 -2.62 -4.23
C ALA A 67 4.40 -1.45 -4.19
N GLY A 68 4.23 -0.43 -5.02
CA GLY A 68 5.09 0.76 -5.01
C GLY A 68 5.11 1.45 -3.65
N LEU A 69 3.95 1.60 -3.00
CA LEU A 69 3.86 2.14 -1.65
C LEU A 69 4.39 1.15 -0.60
N THR A 70 4.00 -0.13 -0.68
CA THR A 70 4.39 -1.11 0.34
C THR A 70 5.86 -1.48 0.31
N ASP A 71 6.51 -1.42 -0.85
CA ASP A 71 7.96 -1.64 -0.95
C ASP A 71 8.72 -0.48 -0.30
N ALA A 72 8.21 0.76 -0.38
CA ALA A 72 8.79 1.91 0.29
C ALA A 72 8.70 1.85 1.83
N LEU A 73 7.74 1.10 2.38
CA LEU A 73 7.70 0.79 3.82
C LEU A 73 8.81 -0.15 4.28
N VAL A 74 9.35 -0.95 3.35
CA VAL A 74 10.41 -1.93 3.65
C VAL A 74 11.79 -1.34 3.40
N GLN A 75 11.91 -0.39 2.48
CA GLN A 75 13.17 0.19 2.02
C GLN A 75 13.25 1.66 2.42
N PRO A 76 14.41 2.11 2.94
CA PRO A 76 14.61 3.55 3.12
C PRO A 76 14.46 4.27 1.77
N PRO A 77 13.89 5.50 1.78
CA PRO A 77 13.70 6.26 0.55
C PRO A 77 15.05 6.55 -0.12
N PRO A 78 15.18 6.33 -1.42
CA PRO A 78 16.43 6.60 -2.14
C PRO A 78 16.59 8.11 -2.38
N GLY A 79 17.61 8.72 -1.79
CA GLY A 79 18.03 10.09 -2.10
C GLY A 79 17.03 11.20 -1.71
N PRO A 80 17.20 12.42 -2.24
CA PRO A 80 16.33 13.53 -1.95
C PRO A 80 14.91 13.27 -2.49
N LEU A 81 13.91 13.57 -1.66
CA LEU A 81 12.50 13.44 -2.03
C LEU A 81 12.15 14.53 -3.04
N ARG A 82 11.64 14.13 -4.20
CA ARG A 82 11.00 15.03 -5.16
C ARG A 82 9.53 15.17 -4.82
N SER A 83 8.92 16.29 -5.20
CA SER A 83 7.47 16.41 -5.18
C SER A 83 6.84 15.28 -6.03
N PRO A 84 5.74 14.67 -5.58
CA PRO A 84 5.00 13.71 -6.41
C PRO A 84 4.62 14.29 -7.77
N PHE A 85 4.21 15.54 -7.83
CA PHE A 85 3.83 16.22 -9.06
C PHE A 85 5.01 16.48 -10.00
N ASP A 86 6.19 16.86 -9.46
CA ASP A 86 7.42 17.00 -10.27
C ASP A 86 7.81 15.66 -10.91
N LEU A 87 7.66 14.58 -10.15
CA LEU A 87 7.91 13.25 -10.66
C LEU A 87 6.92 12.89 -11.77
N LEU A 88 5.62 13.07 -11.57
CA LEU A 88 4.59 12.80 -12.56
C LEU A 88 4.82 13.62 -13.83
N THR A 89 5.10 14.92 -13.68
CA THR A 89 5.39 15.82 -14.81
C THR A 89 6.60 15.34 -15.61
N SER A 90 7.65 14.84 -14.94
CA SER A 90 8.82 14.29 -15.63
C SER A 90 8.51 13.03 -16.46
N HIS A 91 7.35 12.41 -16.24
CA HIS A 91 6.81 11.28 -17.01
C HIS A 91 5.68 11.70 -17.99
N GLY A 92 5.56 12.99 -18.27
CA GLY A 92 4.61 13.52 -19.25
C GLY A 92 3.19 13.75 -18.74
N TRP A 93 2.97 13.66 -17.41
CA TRP A 93 1.66 14.00 -16.83
C TRP A 93 1.43 15.51 -16.88
N ARG A 94 0.18 15.91 -17.06
CA ARG A 94 -0.23 17.32 -17.03
C ARG A 94 -0.54 17.72 -15.60
N HIS A 95 0.24 18.66 -15.06
CA HIS A 95 0.06 19.19 -13.71
C HIS A 95 -0.72 20.50 -13.75
N HIS A 96 -1.66 20.66 -12.85
CA HIS A 96 -2.44 21.87 -12.63
C HIS A 96 -2.49 22.23 -11.15
N ARG A 97 -2.46 23.51 -10.84
CA ARG A 97 -2.58 24.03 -9.49
C ARG A 97 -3.71 25.03 -9.44
N GLU A 98 -4.62 24.86 -8.49
CA GLU A 98 -5.74 25.75 -8.25
C GLU A 98 -5.38 26.89 -7.29
N ALA A 99 -6.21 27.95 -7.28
CA ALA A 99 -6.00 29.11 -6.42
C ALA A 99 -6.24 28.80 -4.92
N ASP A 100 -6.99 27.77 -4.60
CA ASP A 100 -7.26 27.30 -3.23
C ASP A 100 -6.13 26.44 -2.64
N GLY A 101 -5.08 26.17 -3.43
CA GLY A 101 -3.95 25.35 -3.05
C GLY A 101 -4.11 23.86 -3.38
N SER A 102 -5.24 23.45 -3.96
CA SER A 102 -5.38 22.11 -4.52
C SER A 102 -4.49 21.95 -5.74
N GLU A 103 -3.96 20.76 -5.93
CA GLU A 103 -3.11 20.41 -7.08
C GLU A 103 -3.58 19.10 -7.69
N SER A 104 -3.49 19.00 -9.02
CA SER A 104 -3.85 17.77 -9.73
C SER A 104 -2.84 17.45 -10.83
N ALA A 105 -2.71 16.17 -11.14
CA ALA A 105 -1.98 15.70 -12.30
C ALA A 105 -2.79 14.62 -13.02
N ALA A 106 -2.86 14.71 -14.35
CA ALA A 106 -3.52 13.73 -15.21
C ALA A 106 -2.49 13.02 -16.09
N SER A 107 -2.65 11.70 -16.26
CA SER A 107 -1.81 10.90 -17.15
C SER A 107 -1.91 11.36 -18.60
N PRO A 108 -0.92 11.06 -19.47
CA PRO A 108 -0.94 11.49 -20.87
C PRO A 108 -2.16 11.00 -21.67
N ASP A 109 -2.73 9.87 -21.29
CA ASP A 109 -3.92 9.26 -21.88
C ASP A 109 -5.22 9.66 -21.16
N GLU A 110 -5.13 10.54 -20.15
CA GLU A 110 -6.24 10.99 -19.30
C GLU A 110 -6.97 9.86 -18.54
N GLY A 111 -6.41 8.66 -18.54
CA GLY A 111 -7.00 7.50 -17.88
C GLY A 111 -6.82 7.48 -16.37
N VAL A 112 -5.86 8.26 -15.83
CA VAL A 112 -5.58 8.31 -14.38
C VAL A 112 -5.37 9.75 -13.94
N SER A 113 -5.97 10.13 -12.82
CA SER A 113 -5.72 11.40 -12.12
C SER A 113 -5.17 11.16 -10.72
N MET A 114 -4.34 12.08 -10.23
CA MET A 114 -3.87 12.16 -8.86
C MET A 114 -4.04 13.60 -8.38
N GLU A 115 -4.72 13.80 -7.25
CA GLU A 115 -5.09 15.10 -6.73
C GLU A 115 -4.67 15.25 -5.27
N TRP A 116 -4.10 16.40 -4.94
CA TRP A 116 -3.98 16.90 -3.59
C TRP A 116 -5.15 17.81 -3.29
N GLN A 117 -6.01 17.40 -2.36
CA GLN A 117 -7.26 18.07 -2.07
C GLN A 117 -7.15 18.95 -0.83
N VAL A 118 -7.60 20.20 -0.97
CA VAL A 118 -7.71 21.17 0.12
C VAL A 118 -9.17 21.59 0.24
N SER A 119 -9.68 21.60 1.46
CA SER A 119 -11.03 22.09 1.73
C SER A 119 -10.96 23.41 2.50
N PRO A 120 -11.67 24.46 2.08
CA PRO A 120 -11.74 25.71 2.83
C PRO A 120 -12.28 25.58 4.26
N ILE A 121 -13.06 24.51 4.52
CA ILE A 121 -13.70 24.26 5.82
C ILE A 121 -12.90 23.26 6.65
N ALA A 122 -12.43 22.18 6.04
CA ALA A 122 -11.77 21.05 6.73
C ALA A 122 -10.23 21.10 6.67
N GLY A 123 -9.65 22.03 5.94
CA GLY A 123 -8.20 22.07 5.69
C GLY A 123 -7.78 21.06 4.64
N THR A 124 -6.58 20.49 4.78
CA THR A 124 -6.07 19.45 3.89
C THR A 124 -6.86 18.15 4.06
N LEU A 125 -7.27 17.55 2.95
CA LEU A 125 -8.00 16.27 2.91
C LEU A 125 -7.09 15.10 2.54
N GLY A 126 -5.94 15.38 1.91
CA GLY A 126 -4.98 14.39 1.45
C GLY A 126 -5.07 14.15 -0.05
N TRP A 127 -4.72 12.94 -0.46
CA TRP A 127 -4.57 12.55 -1.85
C TRP A 127 -5.75 11.70 -2.31
N ALA A 128 -6.35 12.08 -3.43
CA ALA A 128 -7.33 11.28 -4.16
C ALA A 128 -6.74 10.84 -5.49
N ILE A 129 -6.89 9.58 -5.83
CA ILE A 129 -6.40 9.00 -7.08
C ILE A 129 -7.53 8.18 -7.70
N GLU A 130 -7.81 8.45 -8.97
CA GLU A 130 -8.85 7.76 -9.71
C GLU A 130 -8.35 7.31 -11.07
N ALA A 131 -8.82 6.14 -11.49
CA ALA A 131 -8.63 5.64 -12.85
C ALA A 131 -9.97 5.43 -13.53
N VAL A 132 -10.06 5.87 -14.77
CA VAL A 132 -11.26 5.82 -15.59
C VAL A 132 -10.95 5.32 -17.01
N ASP A 133 -11.92 4.63 -17.63
CA ASP A 133 -11.89 4.24 -19.04
C ASP A 133 -13.35 4.12 -19.54
N GLY A 134 -13.92 5.25 -19.91
CA GLY A 134 -15.36 5.33 -20.24
C GLY A 134 -16.28 5.04 -19.02
N GLY A 135 -15.70 4.80 -17.85
CA GLY A 135 -16.34 4.56 -16.57
C GLY A 135 -15.30 4.40 -15.48
N PHE A 136 -15.76 4.31 -14.24
CA PHE A 136 -14.90 4.17 -13.08
C PHE A 136 -14.21 2.78 -13.05
N LEU A 137 -12.90 2.73 -13.00
CA LEU A 137 -12.12 1.49 -12.88
C LEU A 137 -11.71 1.19 -11.43
N TRP A 138 -10.91 2.08 -10.84
CA TRP A 138 -10.44 1.93 -9.47
C TRP A 138 -10.11 3.29 -8.84
N ARG A 139 -9.99 3.30 -7.53
CA ARG A 139 -9.55 4.48 -6.77
C ARG A 139 -8.60 4.11 -5.65
N ALA A 140 -7.81 5.11 -5.26
CA ALA A 140 -7.01 5.09 -4.05
C ALA A 140 -7.15 6.43 -3.31
N SER A 141 -6.90 6.42 -2.01
CA SER A 141 -6.78 7.63 -1.20
C SER A 141 -5.65 7.47 -0.20
N LEU A 142 -4.92 8.55 0.02
CA LEU A 142 -3.90 8.63 1.06
C LEU A 142 -4.21 9.88 1.87
N ASP A 143 -4.20 9.79 3.19
CA ASP A 143 -4.46 10.97 4.03
C ASP A 143 -3.30 11.98 4.01
N ASP A 144 -3.53 13.17 4.53
CA ASP A 144 -2.58 14.28 4.55
C ASP A 144 -1.34 14.00 5.40
N ASN A 145 -1.44 13.10 6.38
CA ASN A 145 -0.32 12.68 7.22
C ASN A 145 0.52 11.56 6.57
N THR A 146 0.19 11.11 5.36
CA THR A 146 0.99 10.10 4.68
C THR A 146 2.40 10.60 4.42
N PRO A 147 3.44 9.90 4.89
CA PRO A 147 4.83 10.32 4.69
C PRO A 147 5.15 10.59 3.22
N SER A 148 5.76 11.73 2.93
CA SER A 148 6.00 12.19 1.55
C SER A 148 6.80 11.19 0.71
N HIS A 149 7.71 10.42 1.31
CA HIS A 149 8.44 9.37 0.60
C HIS A 149 7.55 8.22 0.12
N LEU A 150 6.46 7.90 0.85
CA LEU A 150 5.48 6.91 0.45
C LEU A 150 4.63 7.42 -0.70
N VAL A 151 4.17 8.68 -0.62
CA VAL A 151 3.43 9.34 -1.71
C VAL A 151 4.27 9.40 -2.98
N THR A 152 5.54 9.81 -2.88
CA THR A 152 6.45 9.86 -4.03
C THR A 152 6.72 8.46 -4.62
N SER A 153 6.84 7.44 -3.78
CA SER A 153 7.05 6.06 -4.25
C SER A 153 5.79 5.50 -4.92
N PHE A 154 4.62 5.84 -4.40
CA PHE A 154 3.34 5.53 -5.01
C PHE A 154 3.20 6.23 -6.38
N ALA A 155 3.48 7.54 -6.46
CA ALA A 155 3.44 8.29 -7.72
C ALA A 155 4.42 7.72 -8.76
N ARG A 156 5.61 7.25 -8.33
CA ARG A 156 6.56 6.57 -9.21
C ARG A 156 6.00 5.26 -9.78
N ALA A 157 5.34 4.46 -8.95
CA ALA A 157 4.71 3.23 -9.42
C ALA A 157 3.54 3.52 -10.37
N LEU A 158 2.79 4.61 -10.10
CA LEU A 158 1.68 5.06 -10.93
C LEU A 158 2.15 5.52 -12.32
N ALA A 159 3.29 6.22 -12.39
CA ALA A 159 3.87 6.75 -13.63
C ALA A 159 4.78 5.76 -14.36
N ASN A 160 4.98 4.55 -13.84
CA ASN A 160 5.88 3.58 -14.45
C ASN A 160 5.29 3.04 -15.77
N PRO A 161 5.93 3.29 -16.92
CA PRO A 161 5.47 2.81 -18.21
C PRO A 161 5.85 1.36 -18.49
N ASP A 162 6.64 0.72 -17.62
CA ASP A 162 7.14 -0.63 -17.88
C ASP A 162 6.00 -1.64 -17.95
N PRO A 163 6.02 -2.56 -18.93
CA PRO A 163 5.03 -3.62 -19.03
C PRO A 163 4.99 -4.49 -17.78
N VAL A 164 3.79 -4.79 -17.31
CA VAL A 164 3.60 -5.67 -16.16
C VAL A 164 3.29 -7.09 -16.65
N LEU A 165 4.08 -8.06 -16.16
CA LEU A 165 3.88 -9.46 -16.45
C LEU A 165 2.68 -10.01 -15.65
N ARG A 166 1.66 -10.48 -16.35
CA ARG A 166 0.45 -11.05 -15.76
C ARG A 166 0.16 -12.44 -16.29
N GLY A 167 -0.43 -13.27 -15.47
CA GLY A 167 -1.01 -14.52 -15.92
C GLY A 167 -2.16 -14.28 -16.91
N ARG A 168 -2.38 -15.22 -17.82
CA ARG A 168 -3.41 -15.11 -18.88
C ARG A 168 -4.82 -14.75 -18.35
N PHE A 169 -5.13 -15.13 -17.11
CA PHE A 169 -6.43 -14.91 -16.48
C PHE A 169 -6.45 -13.73 -15.48
N GLU A 170 -5.32 -13.00 -15.35
CA GLU A 170 -5.15 -11.91 -14.38
C GLU A 170 -5.16 -10.53 -15.05
N ILE A 171 -5.68 -10.45 -16.28
CA ILE A 171 -5.71 -9.21 -17.07
C ILE A 171 -6.81 -8.31 -16.50
N PRO A 172 -6.49 -7.08 -16.03
CA PRO A 172 -7.50 -6.12 -15.61
C PRO A 172 -8.43 -5.78 -16.78
N TYR A 173 -9.69 -5.58 -16.48
CA TYR A 173 -10.64 -5.07 -17.45
C TYR A 173 -10.33 -3.59 -17.74
N GLY A 174 -10.11 -3.22 -19.01
CA GLY A 174 -9.86 -1.86 -19.45
C GLY A 174 -9.32 -1.82 -20.89
N ARG A 175 -9.76 -0.87 -21.68
CA ARG A 175 -9.44 -0.78 -23.10
C ARG A 175 -8.04 -0.27 -23.49
N PRO A 176 -7.33 0.59 -22.73
CA PRO A 176 -6.05 1.11 -23.20
C PRO A 176 -4.85 0.18 -22.97
N LEU A 177 -5.08 -1.06 -22.46
CA LEU A 177 -3.98 -1.98 -22.23
C LEU A 177 -3.47 -2.56 -23.54
N LYS A 178 -2.29 -2.16 -23.96
CA LYS A 178 -1.53 -2.87 -24.99
C LYS A 178 -1.09 -4.20 -24.40
N GLN A 179 -1.62 -5.29 -24.94
CA GLN A 179 -1.26 -6.65 -24.56
C GLN A 179 -0.25 -7.18 -25.56
N GLU A 180 0.93 -7.55 -25.09
CA GLU A 180 1.91 -8.30 -25.85
C GLU A 180 1.99 -9.70 -25.25
N GLN A 181 1.80 -10.73 -26.09
CA GLN A 181 1.96 -12.10 -25.64
C GLN A 181 3.43 -12.48 -25.76
N GLU A 182 4.12 -12.59 -24.62
CA GLU A 182 5.52 -13.07 -24.55
C GLU A 182 5.53 -14.53 -24.13
N GLU A 183 6.13 -15.41 -24.95
CA GLU A 183 6.38 -16.83 -24.60
C GLU A 183 7.77 -17.01 -23.97
N PRO A 184 8.00 -18.09 -23.21
CA PRO A 184 7.38 -18.48 -21.95
C PRO A 184 8.00 -17.73 -20.77
N LEU A 185 7.19 -17.02 -20.06
CA LEU A 185 7.52 -16.11 -18.96
C LEU A 185 8.08 -16.78 -17.69
N GLY A 186 7.96 -18.09 -17.54
CA GLY A 186 8.30 -18.80 -16.31
C GLY A 186 9.67 -18.43 -15.73
N PRO A 187 10.77 -18.58 -16.46
CA PRO A 187 12.12 -18.32 -15.91
C PRO A 187 12.37 -16.83 -15.61
N LYS A 188 11.93 -15.92 -16.48
CA LYS A 188 12.11 -14.45 -16.29
C LYS A 188 11.30 -13.93 -15.11
N ALA A 189 10.01 -14.30 -15.03
CA ALA A 189 9.16 -13.91 -13.93
C ALA A 189 9.64 -14.48 -12.59
N THR A 190 10.07 -15.73 -12.57
CA THR A 190 10.66 -16.36 -11.39
C THR A 190 11.95 -15.66 -10.97
N ALA A 191 12.83 -15.29 -11.90
CA ALA A 191 14.06 -14.57 -11.61
C ALA A 191 13.79 -13.15 -11.07
N ALA A 192 12.86 -12.41 -11.67
CA ALA A 192 12.45 -11.08 -11.20
C ALA A 192 11.84 -11.15 -9.79
N HIS A 193 10.97 -12.12 -9.54
CA HIS A 193 10.41 -12.35 -8.20
C HIS A 193 11.48 -12.73 -7.18
N ALA A 194 12.40 -13.62 -7.52
CA ALA A 194 13.51 -14.00 -6.66
C ALA A 194 14.43 -12.81 -6.32
N ALA A 195 14.72 -11.95 -7.30
CA ALA A 195 15.51 -10.74 -7.09
C ALA A 195 14.81 -9.78 -6.12
N ARG A 196 13.50 -9.56 -6.29
CA ARG A 196 12.67 -8.73 -5.39
C ARG A 196 12.64 -9.28 -3.96
N LEU A 197 12.50 -10.60 -3.80
CA LEU A 197 12.58 -11.24 -2.49
C LEU A 197 13.96 -11.11 -1.84
N ALA A 198 15.03 -11.25 -2.62
CA ALA A 198 16.41 -11.09 -2.13
C ALA A 198 16.65 -9.65 -1.65
N GLN A 199 16.17 -8.66 -2.38
CA GLN A 199 16.24 -7.26 -2.00
C GLN A 199 15.48 -6.99 -0.69
N ALA A 200 14.24 -7.45 -0.57
CA ALA A 200 13.45 -7.30 0.65
C ALA A 200 14.10 -7.96 1.88
N ARG A 201 14.78 -9.11 1.69
CA ARG A 201 15.52 -9.78 2.77
C ARG A 201 16.71 -8.98 3.27
N ARG A 202 17.41 -8.22 2.41
CA ARG A 202 18.54 -7.36 2.82
C ARG A 202 18.10 -6.25 3.78
N HIS A 203 16.86 -5.79 3.66
CA HIS A 203 16.27 -4.74 4.51
C HIS A 203 15.52 -5.30 5.73
N ARG A 204 15.58 -6.63 5.94
CA ARG A 204 14.99 -7.22 7.14
C ARG A 204 15.76 -6.73 8.38
N PRO A 205 15.06 -6.11 9.38
CA PRO A 205 15.70 -5.76 10.63
C PRO A 205 16.36 -7.00 11.24
N LYS A 206 17.64 -6.88 11.63
CA LYS A 206 18.29 -7.94 12.40
C LYS A 206 17.51 -8.07 13.71
N ALA A 207 16.97 -9.27 13.99
CA ALA A 207 16.34 -9.55 15.27
C ALA A 207 17.35 -9.20 16.36
N VAL A 208 17.05 -8.19 17.18
CA VAL A 208 17.79 -7.93 18.40
C VAL A 208 17.46 -9.10 19.32
N LEU A 209 18.39 -10.04 19.41
CA LEU A 209 18.35 -11.13 20.39
C LEU A 209 18.49 -10.47 21.77
N GLY A 210 17.38 -10.40 22.52
CA GLY A 210 17.42 -10.14 23.94
C GLY A 210 16.79 -8.82 24.38
N THR A 211 15.49 -8.80 24.44
CA THR A 211 14.76 -8.29 25.60
C THR A 211 13.42 -9.01 25.61
N SER A 212 13.29 -9.99 26.50
CA SER A 212 11.97 -10.48 26.89
C SER A 212 11.15 -9.26 27.31
N PRO A 213 9.87 -9.14 26.89
CA PRO A 213 9.02 -8.08 27.37
C PRO A 213 9.03 -8.12 28.92
N PRO A 214 9.07 -6.97 29.62
CA PRO A 214 8.95 -6.96 31.06
C PRO A 214 7.70 -7.74 31.43
N GLY A 215 7.86 -8.71 32.35
CA GLY A 215 6.83 -9.67 32.71
C GLY A 215 5.52 -8.98 33.01
N ALA A 216 4.44 -9.42 32.37
CA ALA A 216 3.09 -9.02 32.71
C ALA A 216 2.91 -9.24 34.23
N PRO A 217 2.35 -8.29 34.98
CA PRO A 217 2.10 -8.48 36.41
C PRO A 217 1.18 -9.71 36.57
N ALA A 218 1.62 -10.65 37.39
CA ALA A 218 0.87 -11.85 37.70
C ALA A 218 -0.47 -11.42 38.34
N LEU A 219 -1.56 -11.78 37.69
CA LEU A 219 -2.89 -11.60 38.25
C LEU A 219 -2.97 -12.38 39.56
N PRO A 220 -3.50 -11.79 40.67
CA PRO A 220 -3.64 -12.49 41.92
C PRO A 220 -4.58 -13.70 41.73
N ARG A 221 -4.11 -14.88 42.10
CA ARG A 221 -4.92 -16.09 42.13
C ARG A 221 -6.05 -15.90 43.18
N THR A 222 -7.27 -15.76 42.71
CA THR A 222 -8.42 -15.83 43.57
C THR A 222 -8.50 -17.22 44.23
N ALA A 223 -8.37 -17.26 45.55
CA ALA A 223 -8.52 -18.47 46.31
C ALA A 223 -9.95 -19.01 46.17
N SER A 224 -10.06 -20.26 45.71
CA SER A 224 -11.34 -20.98 45.65
C SER A 224 -11.88 -21.20 47.07
N PRO A 225 -13.15 -20.90 47.33
CA PRO A 225 -13.74 -21.20 48.67
C PRO A 225 -13.86 -22.70 48.86
N ALA A 226 -13.36 -23.18 50.00
CA ALA A 226 -13.52 -24.54 50.47
C ALA A 226 -15.00 -24.92 50.60
N ARG A 227 -15.43 -26.02 49.94
CA ARG A 227 -16.73 -26.65 50.19
C ARG A 227 -16.74 -27.23 51.58
N SER A 228 -17.53 -26.65 52.49
CA SER A 228 -17.92 -27.31 53.72
C SER A 228 -18.89 -28.45 53.43
N ALA A 229 -18.53 -29.64 53.86
CA ALA A 229 -19.42 -30.78 53.94
C ALA A 229 -20.35 -30.65 55.13
N ARG A 230 -21.62 -30.81 54.91
CA ARG A 230 -22.62 -31.40 55.79
C ARG A 230 -23.71 -32.08 54.95
#